data_2000ed39496210cea125fd8bd2f7f169
#
_entry.id   2000ed39496210cea125fd8bd2f7f169
#
_cell.length_a   1.000
_cell.length_b   1.000
_cell.length_c   1.000
_cell.angle_alpha   90.00
_cell.angle_beta   90.00
_cell.angle_gamma   90.00
#
_symmetry.space_group_name_H-M   'P 1'
#
loop_
_entity.id
_entity.type
_entity.pdbx_description
1 polymer ?
#
loop_
_entity_poly.entity_id
_entity_poly.type
_entity_poly.pdbx_seq_one_letter_code
_entity_poly.pdbx_strand_id
1 'polypeptide(L)'
;MSILNTISLESNKKIKINFNGGNLSSDGGLLLIKEFAAKVGLIKLVKKLFKTNDHTNSRIHTDSDNLMQMLYQIIAAYFEDDCADELTNDPVLTSILEKEALASQPTLSRFWNRMDNDTLTQLDSINAKMRDIVYSIKAPEHMFFDLDSTLLNTYGKQEGEGFNFHYQAHGYHPLLCYDGITGDLLKAELRNGTQYCSNDADKFMIPLLQEYRAKYPSLPLYLRGDSGFASPDLYKACEDNDCKYAIRLKQNRTLIKYAADADAALFKFSAILRQSIYLYILFCILKT
;
A
#
# COMPACT_ATOMS: atom_id res chain seq x y z
N MET A 1 34.02 -18.42 16.32
CA MET A 1 32.72 -17.77 16.12
C MET A 1 32.88 -16.32 16.54
N SER A 2 32.78 -15.35 15.62
CA SER A 2 32.83 -13.94 16.00
C SER A 2 31.53 -13.62 16.74
N ILE A 3 31.67 -13.32 18.00
CA ILE A 3 30.58 -12.80 18.83
C ILE A 3 30.14 -11.50 18.15
N LEU A 4 28.87 -11.42 17.75
CA LEU A 4 28.31 -10.20 17.21
C LEU A 4 28.55 -9.06 18.20
N ASN A 5 29.27 -8.06 17.77
CA ASN A 5 29.61 -6.92 18.61
C ASN A 5 28.35 -6.17 19.04
N THR A 6 28.41 -5.53 20.19
CA THR A 6 27.35 -4.61 20.64
C THR A 6 27.17 -3.52 19.60
N ILE A 7 25.94 -3.38 19.11
CA ILE A 7 25.53 -2.34 18.14
C ILE A 7 24.90 -1.20 18.93
N SER A 8 25.39 0.02 18.74
CA SER A 8 24.74 1.23 19.26
C SER A 8 23.92 1.87 18.15
N LEU A 9 22.69 2.27 18.45
CA LEU A 9 21.88 2.99 17.48
C LEU A 9 22.46 4.38 17.22
N GLU A 10 22.55 4.79 15.97
CA GLU A 10 22.99 6.15 15.60
C GLU A 10 21.95 7.20 15.97
N SER A 11 20.67 6.85 15.86
CA SER A 11 19.54 7.70 16.23
C SER A 11 19.42 7.94 17.74
N ASN A 12 19.88 6.98 18.55
CA ASN A 12 19.94 7.11 20.02
C ASN A 12 21.08 6.26 20.60
N LYS A 13 22.23 6.85 20.83
CA LYS A 13 23.45 6.16 21.33
C LYS A 13 23.32 5.52 22.72
N LYS A 14 22.26 5.84 23.48
CA LYS A 14 22.00 5.21 24.78
C LYS A 14 21.45 3.78 24.59
N ILE A 15 20.82 3.49 23.45
CA ILE A 15 20.28 2.17 23.14
C ILE A 15 21.39 1.32 22.53
N LYS A 16 21.62 0.15 23.13
CA LYS A 16 22.62 -0.82 22.70
C LYS A 16 21.96 -2.17 22.47
N ILE A 17 22.24 -2.79 21.35
CA ILE A 17 21.78 -4.13 20.99
C ILE A 17 22.98 -5.08 21.10
N ASN A 18 22.81 -6.18 21.82
CA ASN A 18 23.80 -7.26 21.87
C ASN A 18 23.11 -8.63 21.88
N PHE A 19 23.90 -9.68 21.78
CA PHE A 19 23.41 -11.06 21.66
C PHE A 19 24.01 -11.97 22.71
N ASN A 20 24.40 -11.42 23.85
CA ASN A 20 25.12 -12.17 24.92
C ASN A 20 24.20 -12.58 26.08
N GLY A 21 22.88 -12.55 25.90
CA GLY A 21 21.92 -13.17 26.81
C GLY A 21 21.56 -12.33 28.05
N GLY A 22 21.48 -11.00 27.91
CA GLY A 22 20.97 -10.11 28.96
C GLY A 22 19.43 -10.05 28.95
N ASN A 23 18.89 -8.85 28.98
CA ASN A 23 17.44 -8.65 28.85
C ASN A 23 17.00 -9.05 27.44
N LEU A 24 16.19 -10.08 27.35
CA LEU A 24 15.67 -10.60 26.08
C LEU A 24 14.30 -9.94 25.76
N SER A 25 14.09 -9.65 24.50
CA SER A 25 12.78 -9.22 23.98
C SER A 25 12.51 -9.91 22.66
N SER A 26 11.25 -10.34 22.46
CA SER A 26 10.76 -10.83 21.16
C SER A 26 10.83 -9.74 20.09
N ASP A 27 10.67 -8.47 20.50
CA ASP A 27 10.51 -7.33 19.64
C ASP A 27 11.80 -6.49 19.44
N GLY A 28 12.93 -7.02 19.89
CA GLY A 28 14.25 -6.36 19.77
C GLY A 28 14.60 -5.94 18.34
N GLY A 29 14.09 -6.63 17.33
CA GLY A 29 14.23 -6.27 15.91
C GLY A 29 13.66 -4.90 15.55
N LEU A 30 12.66 -4.41 16.25
CA LEU A 30 12.08 -3.08 16.04
C LEU A 30 13.09 -1.94 16.26
N LEU A 31 14.14 -2.16 17.05
CA LEU A 31 15.22 -1.17 17.21
C LEU A 31 15.94 -0.90 15.89
N LEU A 32 16.10 -1.91 15.04
CA LEU A 32 16.66 -1.75 13.69
C LEU A 32 15.71 -1.01 12.78
N ILE A 33 14.40 -1.27 12.90
CA ILE A 33 13.35 -0.53 12.17
C ILE A 33 13.34 0.94 12.58
N LYS A 34 13.48 1.24 13.88
CA LYS A 34 13.64 2.64 14.36
C LYS A 34 14.83 3.32 13.69
N GLU A 35 15.98 2.63 13.66
CA GLU A 35 17.21 3.17 13.07
C GLU A 35 17.02 3.44 11.57
N PHE A 36 16.41 2.50 10.86
CA PHE A 36 16.04 2.68 9.45
C PHE A 36 15.10 3.86 9.27
N ALA A 37 14.00 3.93 10.03
CA ALA A 37 13.03 5.03 9.96
C ALA A 37 13.66 6.40 10.23
N ALA A 38 14.64 6.45 11.14
CA ALA A 38 15.41 7.67 11.41
C ALA A 38 16.31 8.06 10.24
N LYS A 39 17.03 7.08 9.65
CA LYS A 39 17.93 7.31 8.49
C LYS A 39 17.21 7.76 7.24
N VAL A 40 16.06 7.17 6.92
CA VAL A 40 15.23 7.59 5.80
C VAL A 40 14.39 8.84 6.09
N GLY A 41 14.45 9.36 7.31
CA GLY A 41 13.78 10.60 7.69
C GLY A 41 12.27 10.47 7.97
N LEU A 42 11.71 9.24 8.03
CA LEU A 42 10.28 9.01 8.26
C LEU A 42 9.78 9.71 9.53
N ILE A 43 10.50 9.58 10.65
CA ILE A 43 10.11 10.19 11.92
C ILE A 43 10.00 11.71 11.81
N LYS A 44 10.95 12.36 11.12
CA LYS A 44 10.92 13.80 10.89
C LYS A 44 9.77 14.21 9.97
N LEU A 45 9.51 13.39 8.96
CA LEU A 45 8.45 13.61 7.98
C LEU A 45 7.07 13.53 8.64
N VAL A 46 6.83 12.50 9.45
CA VAL A 46 5.58 12.32 10.22
C VAL A 46 5.39 13.52 11.16
N LYS A 47 6.40 13.88 11.96
CA LYS A 47 6.31 15.04 12.87
C LYS A 47 6.00 16.37 12.15
N LYS A 48 6.47 16.51 10.91
CA LYS A 48 6.27 17.74 10.12
C LYS A 48 4.91 17.79 9.45
N LEU A 49 4.43 16.67 8.91
CA LEU A 49 3.26 16.65 8.01
C LEU A 49 1.99 16.16 8.69
N PHE A 50 2.10 15.26 9.69
CA PHE A 50 0.94 14.59 10.23
C PHE A 50 0.36 15.32 11.45
N LYS A 51 -0.90 15.76 11.33
CA LYS A 51 -1.68 16.40 12.39
C LYS A 51 -3.15 16.06 12.22
N THR A 52 -3.80 15.67 13.30
CA THR A 52 -5.24 15.48 13.32
C THR A 52 -5.98 16.81 13.50
N ASN A 53 -7.27 16.81 13.22
CA ASN A 53 -8.15 17.98 13.39
C ASN A 53 -8.50 18.21 14.88
N ASP A 54 -7.49 18.44 15.71
CA ASP A 54 -7.66 18.75 17.12
C ASP A 54 -6.62 19.77 17.58
N HIS A 55 -7.09 20.88 18.09
CA HIS A 55 -6.27 22.04 18.50
C HIS A 55 -5.69 21.91 19.91
N THR A 56 -5.86 20.80 20.60
CA THR A 56 -5.33 20.59 21.95
C THR A 56 -3.81 20.45 21.93
N ASN A 57 -3.11 21.42 22.51
CA ASN A 57 -1.64 21.49 22.51
C ASN A 57 -0.96 20.76 23.67
N SER A 58 -1.71 20.26 24.66
CA SER A 58 -1.16 19.66 25.89
C SER A 58 -1.47 18.16 25.96
N ARG A 59 -0.89 17.37 25.03
CA ARG A 59 -1.04 15.91 25.06
C ARG A 59 0.28 15.25 25.46
N ILE A 60 0.19 14.20 26.28
CA ILE A 60 1.32 13.33 26.59
C ILE A 60 1.76 12.58 25.33
N HIS A 61 0.79 12.10 24.52
CA HIS A 61 1.03 11.43 23.25
C HIS A 61 0.56 12.34 22.10
N THR A 62 1.51 12.85 21.34
CA THR A 62 1.22 13.65 20.16
C THR A 62 0.62 12.81 19.03
N ASP A 63 0.03 13.44 18.02
CA ASP A 63 -0.48 12.70 16.85
C ASP A 63 0.62 11.90 16.15
N SER A 64 1.82 12.47 16.06
CA SER A 64 2.97 11.76 15.50
C SER A 64 3.43 10.58 16.38
N ASP A 65 3.33 10.68 17.71
CA ASP A 65 3.66 9.57 18.61
C ASP A 65 2.66 8.41 18.42
N ASN A 66 1.36 8.73 18.36
CA ASN A 66 0.29 7.74 18.16
C ASN A 66 0.44 7.05 16.79
N LEU A 67 0.67 7.80 15.72
CA LEU A 67 0.89 7.22 14.39
C LEU A 67 2.12 6.31 14.37
N MET A 68 3.23 6.76 14.93
CA MET A 68 4.45 5.96 14.99
C MET A 68 4.29 4.71 15.87
N GLN A 69 3.58 4.82 17.01
CA GLN A 69 3.25 3.66 17.84
C GLN A 69 2.50 2.61 17.04
N MET A 70 1.46 3.00 16.32
CA MET A 70 0.66 2.09 15.51
C MET A 70 1.47 1.46 14.39
N LEU A 71 2.34 2.22 13.71
CA LEU A 71 3.23 1.67 12.69
C LEU A 71 4.15 0.59 13.27
N TYR A 72 4.76 0.82 14.44
CA TYR A 72 5.61 -0.18 15.09
C TYR A 72 4.81 -1.40 15.58
N GLN A 73 3.59 -1.20 16.09
CA GLN A 73 2.71 -2.30 16.46
C GLN A 73 2.37 -3.17 15.24
N ILE A 74 1.96 -2.57 14.12
CA ILE A 74 1.67 -3.29 12.86
C ILE A 74 2.90 -4.06 12.37
N ILE A 75 4.08 -3.45 12.37
CA ILE A 75 5.33 -4.11 11.96
C ILE A 75 5.68 -5.30 12.87
N ALA A 76 5.35 -5.21 14.16
CA ALA A 76 5.52 -6.30 15.13
C ALA A 76 4.37 -7.34 15.12
N ALA A 77 3.41 -7.20 14.19
CA ALA A 77 2.24 -8.06 14.06
C ALA A 77 1.20 -7.94 15.19
N TYR A 78 1.18 -6.83 15.90
CA TYR A 78 0.12 -6.48 16.86
C TYR A 78 -0.98 -5.69 16.14
N PHE A 79 -1.93 -6.38 15.54
CA PHE A 79 -2.95 -5.77 14.67
C PHE A 79 -4.21 -5.29 15.41
N GLU A 80 -4.44 -5.79 16.61
CA GLU A 80 -5.60 -5.46 17.41
C GLU A 80 -5.35 -4.22 18.27
N ASP A 81 -6.33 -3.33 18.37
CA ASP A 81 -6.23 -2.11 19.19
C ASP A 81 -5.98 -2.43 20.67
N ASP A 82 -6.54 -3.54 21.18
CA ASP A 82 -6.38 -3.99 22.56
C ASP A 82 -4.93 -4.35 22.91
N CYS A 83 -4.11 -4.73 21.92
CA CYS A 83 -2.67 -4.98 22.14
C CYS A 83 -1.96 -3.75 22.74
N ALA A 84 -2.46 -2.53 22.50
CA ALA A 84 -1.87 -1.32 23.03
C ALA A 84 -1.84 -1.28 24.57
N ASP A 85 -2.84 -1.87 25.23
CA ASP A 85 -2.91 -1.92 26.70
C ASP A 85 -1.89 -2.91 27.28
N GLU A 86 -1.69 -4.05 26.61
CA GLU A 86 -0.67 -5.04 27.00
C GLU A 86 0.73 -4.51 26.80
N LEU A 87 0.95 -3.70 25.76
CA LEU A 87 2.25 -3.13 25.39
C LEU A 87 2.59 -1.84 26.12
N THR A 88 1.70 -1.29 26.95
CA THR A 88 1.84 0.05 27.57
C THR A 88 3.21 0.29 28.17
N ASN A 89 3.80 -0.72 28.83
CA ASN A 89 5.09 -0.65 29.51
C ASN A 89 6.15 -1.55 28.84
N ASP A 90 5.94 -1.97 27.59
CA ASP A 90 6.94 -2.77 26.88
C ASP A 90 8.27 -2.01 26.77
N PRO A 91 9.39 -2.58 27.22
CA PRO A 91 10.67 -1.88 27.31
C PRO A 91 11.27 -1.55 25.95
N VAL A 92 10.96 -2.31 24.90
CA VAL A 92 11.45 -2.05 23.54
C VAL A 92 10.65 -0.93 22.90
N LEU A 93 9.31 -1.03 22.90
CA LEU A 93 8.43 -0.05 22.28
C LEU A 93 8.50 1.32 22.99
N THR A 94 8.55 1.34 24.33
CA THR A 94 8.77 2.59 25.09
C THR A 94 10.12 3.23 24.77
N SER A 95 11.18 2.43 24.64
CA SER A 95 12.51 2.92 24.23
C SER A 95 12.52 3.45 22.79
N ILE A 96 11.82 2.79 21.86
CA ILE A 96 11.70 3.21 20.46
C ILE A 96 11.02 4.57 20.36
N LEU A 97 9.93 4.76 21.11
CA LEU A 97 9.13 5.99 21.09
C LEU A 97 9.65 7.06 22.06
N GLU A 98 10.65 6.73 22.87
CA GLU A 98 11.24 7.62 23.87
C GLU A 98 10.17 8.14 24.87
N LYS A 99 9.28 7.24 25.30
CA LYS A 99 8.17 7.48 26.23
C LYS A 99 8.33 6.65 27.50
N GLU A 100 7.81 7.16 28.61
CA GLU A 100 7.73 6.38 29.86
C GLU A 100 6.68 5.28 29.76
N ALA A 101 5.57 5.57 29.08
CA ALA A 101 4.51 4.62 28.77
C ALA A 101 3.94 4.90 27.38
N LEU A 102 3.38 3.89 26.73
CA LEU A 102 2.72 4.01 25.45
C LEU A 102 1.29 4.53 25.60
N ALA A 103 0.72 5.00 24.49
CA ALA A 103 -0.70 5.33 24.41
C ALA A 103 -1.53 4.05 24.60
N SER A 104 -2.52 4.10 25.50
CA SER A 104 -3.46 3.02 25.74
C SER A 104 -4.50 2.90 24.61
N GLN A 105 -5.19 1.77 24.53
CA GLN A 105 -6.27 1.53 23.56
C GLN A 105 -7.29 2.69 23.50
N PRO A 106 -7.84 3.21 24.63
CA PRO A 106 -8.76 4.34 24.55
C PRO A 106 -8.13 5.64 23.98
N THR A 107 -6.82 5.80 24.12
CA THR A 107 -6.09 6.93 23.53
C THR A 107 -5.97 6.78 22.02
N LEU A 108 -5.66 5.58 21.53
CA LEU A 108 -5.61 5.29 20.10
C LEU A 108 -7.00 5.35 19.47
N SER A 109 -8.05 4.86 20.15
CA SER A 109 -9.42 5.01 19.67
C SER A 109 -9.84 6.48 19.51
N ARG A 110 -9.52 7.33 20.48
CA ARG A 110 -9.74 8.78 20.34
C ARG A 110 -8.90 9.41 19.23
N PHE A 111 -7.70 8.90 18.99
CA PHE A 111 -6.85 9.34 17.89
C PHE A 111 -7.48 9.03 16.52
N TRP A 112 -8.02 7.82 16.31
CA TRP A 112 -8.76 7.48 15.11
C TRP A 112 -9.96 8.39 14.86
N ASN A 113 -10.73 8.68 15.91
CA ASN A 113 -11.91 9.55 15.81
C ASN A 113 -11.60 11.01 15.46
N ARG A 114 -10.34 11.42 15.48
CA ARG A 114 -9.89 12.76 15.05
C ARG A 114 -9.40 12.80 13.60
N MET A 115 -9.32 11.65 12.94
CA MET A 115 -8.88 11.60 11.55
C MET A 115 -10.01 12.07 10.63
N ASP A 116 -9.64 12.75 9.57
CA ASP A 116 -10.50 13.28 8.55
C ASP A 116 -9.84 13.17 7.15
N ASN A 117 -10.45 13.74 6.13
CA ASN A 117 -9.90 13.73 4.76
C ASN A 117 -8.54 14.44 4.66
N ASP A 118 -8.28 15.44 5.51
CA ASP A 118 -6.99 16.13 5.52
C ASP A 118 -5.90 15.20 6.05
N THR A 119 -6.19 14.42 7.09
CA THR A 119 -5.25 13.42 7.61
C THR A 119 -4.96 12.30 6.62
N LEU A 120 -5.96 11.85 5.83
CA LEU A 120 -5.75 10.90 4.72
C LEU A 120 -4.82 11.48 3.65
N THR A 121 -5.06 12.72 3.23
CA THR A 121 -4.18 13.44 2.27
C THR A 121 -2.74 13.57 2.79
N GLN A 122 -2.58 13.80 4.11
CA GLN A 122 -1.26 13.86 4.74
C GLN A 122 -0.56 12.49 4.72
N LEU A 123 -1.28 11.39 4.98
CA LEU A 123 -0.74 10.02 4.90
C LEU A 123 -0.30 9.69 3.47
N ASP A 124 -1.12 10.02 2.46
CA ASP A 124 -0.75 9.86 1.05
C ASP A 124 0.52 10.64 0.71
N SER A 125 0.62 11.88 1.21
CA SER A 125 1.80 12.73 1.01
C SER A 125 3.06 12.15 1.68
N ILE A 126 2.92 11.57 2.88
CA ILE A 126 4.02 10.89 3.57
C ILE A 126 4.47 9.67 2.75
N ASN A 127 3.51 8.84 2.31
CA ASN A 127 3.78 7.66 1.51
C ASN A 127 4.49 8.03 0.18
N ALA A 128 3.99 9.04 -0.54
CA ALA A 128 4.61 9.53 -1.77
C ALA A 128 6.06 10.01 -1.54
N LYS A 129 6.31 10.77 -0.47
CA LYS A 129 7.66 11.25 -0.13
C LYS A 129 8.61 10.11 0.28
N MET A 130 8.11 9.06 0.92
CA MET A 130 8.93 7.88 1.22
C MET A 130 9.32 7.15 -0.07
N ARG A 131 8.41 7.00 -1.03
CA ARG A 131 8.74 6.47 -2.36
C ARG A 131 9.78 7.33 -3.09
N ASP A 132 9.67 8.66 -3.00
CA ASP A 132 10.67 9.57 -3.61
C ASP A 132 12.07 9.35 -3.05
N ILE A 133 12.19 9.05 -1.75
CA ILE A 133 13.47 8.70 -1.15
C ILE A 133 14.02 7.40 -1.74
N VAL A 134 13.17 6.38 -1.88
CA VAL A 134 13.56 5.11 -2.51
C VAL A 134 14.00 5.34 -3.96
N TYR A 135 13.23 6.10 -4.73
CA TYR A 135 13.54 6.40 -6.13
C TYR A 135 14.77 7.29 -6.29
N SER A 136 15.14 8.10 -5.29
CA SER A 136 16.41 8.84 -5.30
C SER A 136 17.64 7.94 -5.16
N ILE A 137 17.46 6.77 -4.51
CA ILE A 137 18.53 5.77 -4.37
C ILE A 137 18.59 4.86 -5.59
N LYS A 138 17.42 4.42 -6.06
CA LYS A 138 17.28 3.57 -7.25
C LYS A 138 16.06 4.03 -8.03
N ALA A 139 16.31 4.80 -9.09
CA ALA A 139 15.25 5.25 -9.99
C ALA A 139 14.56 4.04 -10.66
N PRO A 140 13.23 4.07 -10.81
CA PRO A 140 12.52 3.01 -11.54
C PRO A 140 12.87 3.10 -13.05
N GLU A 141 13.06 1.95 -13.68
CA GLU A 141 13.26 1.85 -15.14
C GLU A 141 11.91 1.87 -15.87
N HIS A 142 10.86 1.47 -15.20
CA HIS A 142 9.47 1.46 -15.64
C HIS A 142 8.56 1.37 -14.42
N MET A 143 7.28 1.73 -14.59
CA MET A 143 6.27 1.65 -13.54
C MET A 143 5.16 0.70 -13.96
N PHE A 144 4.85 -0.25 -13.09
CA PHE A 144 3.68 -1.11 -13.22
C PHE A 144 2.62 -0.74 -12.17
N PHE A 145 1.52 -0.17 -12.63
CA PHE A 145 0.33 0.05 -11.80
C PHE A 145 -0.46 -1.25 -11.73
N ASP A 146 -0.45 -1.90 -10.58
CA ASP A 146 -1.22 -3.11 -10.32
C ASP A 146 -2.54 -2.69 -9.65
N LEU A 147 -3.61 -2.65 -10.44
CA LEU A 147 -4.93 -2.23 -9.98
C LEU A 147 -5.73 -3.44 -9.52
N ASP A 148 -6.16 -3.39 -8.27
CA ASP A 148 -6.93 -4.46 -7.65
C ASP A 148 -8.02 -3.92 -6.74
N SER A 149 -8.92 -4.82 -6.35
CA SER A 149 -9.98 -4.55 -5.37
C SER A 149 -10.23 -5.79 -4.52
N THR A 150 -10.58 -5.59 -3.28
CA THR A 150 -10.83 -6.68 -2.33
C THR A 150 -12.05 -6.37 -1.48
N LEU A 151 -12.62 -7.37 -0.83
CA LEU A 151 -13.66 -7.15 0.16
C LEU A 151 -13.04 -6.99 1.55
N LEU A 152 -13.35 -5.87 2.21
CA LEU A 152 -13.11 -5.67 3.64
C LEU A 152 -14.41 -5.94 4.37
N ASN A 153 -14.51 -7.12 5.01
CA ASN A 153 -15.71 -7.52 5.73
C ASN A 153 -16.01 -6.56 6.88
N THR A 154 -17.29 -6.27 7.08
CA THR A 154 -17.79 -5.54 8.24
C THR A 154 -18.66 -6.43 9.12
N TYR A 155 -18.68 -6.13 10.40
CA TYR A 155 -19.51 -6.81 11.39
C TYR A 155 -20.50 -5.80 11.96
N GLY A 156 -21.79 -6.13 11.88
CA GLY A 156 -22.87 -5.19 12.22
C GLY A 156 -23.08 -4.11 11.16
N LYS A 157 -23.77 -3.04 11.51
CA LYS A 157 -24.07 -1.90 10.63
C LYS A 157 -22.98 -0.85 10.79
N GLN A 158 -22.19 -0.67 9.76
CA GLN A 158 -21.16 0.39 9.70
C GLN A 158 -21.54 1.43 8.65
N GLU A 159 -21.15 2.68 8.89
CA GLU A 159 -21.42 3.78 7.97
C GLU A 159 -20.75 3.53 6.61
N GLY A 160 -21.53 3.64 5.52
CA GLY A 160 -21.03 3.45 4.16
C GLY A 160 -20.72 2.01 3.76
N GLU A 161 -21.01 1.00 4.60
CA GLU A 161 -20.90 -0.40 4.21
C GLU A 161 -22.00 -0.78 3.20
N GLY A 162 -21.83 -1.89 2.49
CA GLY A 162 -22.83 -2.42 1.58
C GLY A 162 -22.64 -3.91 1.28
N PHE A 163 -23.71 -4.54 0.79
CA PHE A 163 -23.66 -5.95 0.40
C PHE A 163 -22.96 -6.13 -0.96
N ASN A 164 -21.89 -6.90 -0.96
CA ASN A 164 -21.17 -7.24 -2.18
C ASN A 164 -21.69 -8.55 -2.76
N PHE A 165 -22.31 -8.48 -3.94
CA PHE A 165 -22.89 -9.65 -4.60
C PHE A 165 -21.84 -10.65 -5.12
N HIS A 166 -20.63 -10.22 -5.40
CA HIS A 166 -19.56 -11.12 -5.85
C HIS A 166 -19.04 -11.99 -4.70
N TYR A 167 -18.83 -11.37 -3.53
CA TYR A 167 -18.32 -12.06 -2.34
C TYR A 167 -19.41 -12.61 -1.42
N GLN A 168 -20.69 -12.28 -1.69
CA GLN A 168 -21.87 -12.66 -0.87
C GLN A 168 -21.73 -12.26 0.61
N ALA A 169 -21.17 -11.06 0.85
CA ALA A 169 -20.92 -10.56 2.21
C ALA A 169 -21.09 -9.04 2.29
N HIS A 170 -21.32 -8.54 3.50
CA HIS A 170 -21.34 -7.12 3.80
C HIS A 170 -19.93 -6.59 4.04
N GLY A 171 -19.63 -5.39 3.55
CA GLY A 171 -18.35 -4.76 3.75
C GLY A 171 -18.11 -3.54 2.89
N TYR A 172 -16.86 -3.18 2.76
CA TYR A 172 -16.36 -2.19 1.82
C TYR A 172 -15.65 -2.89 0.65
N HIS A 173 -15.62 -2.23 -0.50
CA HIS A 173 -14.94 -2.73 -1.70
C HIS A 173 -13.95 -1.69 -2.23
N PRO A 174 -12.80 -1.50 -1.55
CA PRO A 174 -11.82 -0.49 -1.91
C PRO A 174 -11.19 -0.74 -3.28
N LEU A 175 -10.75 0.34 -3.92
CA LEU A 175 -9.75 0.29 -4.99
C LEU A 175 -8.37 0.45 -4.40
N LEU A 176 -7.46 -0.38 -4.86
CA LEU A 176 -6.06 -0.39 -4.46
C LEU A 176 -5.19 -0.38 -5.71
N CYS A 177 -4.15 0.45 -5.69
CA CYS A 177 -3.14 0.46 -6.74
C CYS A 177 -1.76 0.28 -6.11
N TYR A 178 -1.04 -0.73 -6.56
CA TYR A 178 0.31 -1.05 -6.10
C TYR A 178 1.33 -0.85 -7.23
N ASP A 179 2.59 -0.64 -6.86
CA ASP A 179 3.69 -0.88 -7.78
C ASP A 179 3.87 -2.40 -7.94
N GLY A 180 3.59 -2.92 -9.11
CA GLY A 180 3.65 -4.36 -9.42
C GLY A 180 5.07 -4.96 -9.37
N ILE A 181 6.11 -4.14 -9.15
CA ILE A 181 7.51 -4.58 -9.01
C ILE A 181 7.91 -4.63 -7.54
N THR A 182 7.64 -3.56 -6.80
CA THR A 182 8.08 -3.43 -5.40
C THR A 182 7.01 -3.86 -4.40
N GLY A 183 5.74 -3.88 -4.81
CA GLY A 183 4.60 -4.12 -3.95
C GLY A 183 4.18 -2.90 -3.13
N ASP A 184 4.77 -1.73 -3.38
CA ASP A 184 4.45 -0.51 -2.65
C ASP A 184 3.03 -0.04 -2.96
N LEU A 185 2.26 0.33 -1.94
CA LEU A 185 0.95 0.95 -2.12
C LEU A 185 1.13 2.35 -2.73
N LEU A 186 0.55 2.56 -3.90
CA LEU A 186 0.59 3.85 -4.60
C LEU A 186 -0.62 4.70 -4.26
N LYS A 187 -1.80 4.09 -4.24
CA LYS A 187 -3.08 4.75 -3.96
C LYS A 187 -4.10 3.77 -3.42
N ALA A 188 -4.94 4.22 -2.49
CA ALA A 188 -6.09 3.48 -1.98
C ALA A 188 -7.30 4.40 -1.91
N GLU A 189 -8.50 3.83 -2.14
CA GLU A 189 -9.77 4.52 -1.98
C GLU A 189 -10.78 3.56 -1.38
N LEU A 190 -11.31 3.89 -0.21
CA LEU A 190 -12.39 3.12 0.42
C LEU A 190 -13.71 3.40 -0.28
N ARG A 191 -14.40 2.35 -0.71
CA ARG A 191 -15.68 2.45 -1.39
C ARG A 191 -16.73 1.55 -0.73
N ASN A 192 -18.01 1.90 -0.93
CA ASN A 192 -19.10 1.04 -0.52
C ASN A 192 -19.01 -0.36 -1.15
N GLY A 193 -19.40 -1.38 -0.41
CA GLY A 193 -19.33 -2.78 -0.86
C GLY A 193 -20.15 -3.09 -2.11
N THR A 194 -21.19 -2.31 -2.40
CA THR A 194 -22.03 -2.47 -3.61
C THR A 194 -21.32 -2.06 -4.90
N GLN A 195 -20.20 -1.33 -4.81
CA GLN A 195 -19.47 -0.86 -5.98
C GLN A 195 -18.84 -2.03 -6.75
N TYR A 196 -18.94 -1.97 -8.09
CA TYR A 196 -18.24 -2.90 -8.96
C TYR A 196 -16.78 -2.46 -9.19
N CYS A 197 -15.89 -3.38 -9.54
CA CYS A 197 -14.45 -3.09 -9.69
C CYS A 197 -14.19 -1.90 -10.64
N SER A 198 -14.82 -1.88 -11.83
CA SER A 198 -14.61 -0.85 -12.84
C SER A 198 -15.28 0.48 -12.56
N ASN A 199 -16.22 0.56 -11.57
CA ASN A 199 -16.88 1.81 -11.26
C ASN A 199 -15.85 2.84 -10.81
N ASP A 200 -15.78 3.98 -11.50
CA ASP A 200 -14.87 5.10 -11.25
C ASP A 200 -13.37 4.72 -11.22
N ALA A 201 -12.99 3.54 -11.75
CA ALA A 201 -11.60 3.11 -11.82
C ALA A 201 -10.72 4.04 -12.68
N ASP A 202 -11.30 4.63 -13.73
CA ASP A 202 -10.68 5.68 -14.53
C ASP A 202 -10.39 6.94 -13.70
N LYS A 203 -11.40 7.43 -12.96
CA LYS A 203 -11.25 8.61 -12.08
C LYS A 203 -10.25 8.37 -10.95
N PHE A 204 -10.17 7.13 -10.45
CA PHE A 204 -9.17 6.73 -9.47
C PHE A 204 -7.76 6.77 -10.07
N MET A 205 -7.58 6.26 -11.31
CA MET A 205 -6.26 6.13 -11.94
C MET A 205 -5.75 7.41 -12.60
N ILE A 206 -6.61 8.24 -13.19
CA ILE A 206 -6.20 9.45 -13.93
C ILE A 206 -5.25 10.34 -13.13
N PRO A 207 -5.54 10.74 -11.89
CA PRO A 207 -4.63 11.60 -11.12
C PRO A 207 -3.26 10.95 -10.90
N LEU A 208 -3.22 9.65 -10.64
CA LEU A 208 -1.97 8.91 -10.42
C LEU A 208 -1.14 8.83 -11.72
N LEU A 209 -1.77 8.52 -12.85
CA LEU A 209 -1.10 8.48 -14.15
C LEU A 209 -0.53 9.85 -14.52
N GLN A 210 -1.30 10.92 -14.30
CA GLN A 210 -0.87 12.29 -14.55
C GLN A 210 0.30 12.71 -13.66
N GLU A 211 0.26 12.36 -12.38
CA GLU A 211 1.37 12.62 -11.44
C GLU A 211 2.67 11.96 -11.93
N TYR A 212 2.61 10.65 -12.25
CA TYR A 212 3.79 9.93 -12.71
C TYR A 212 4.29 10.42 -14.07
N ARG A 213 3.40 10.76 -14.99
CA ARG A 213 3.77 11.32 -16.28
C ARG A 213 4.42 12.70 -16.15
N ALA A 214 3.88 13.55 -15.28
CA ALA A 214 4.46 14.87 -15.00
C ALA A 214 5.84 14.78 -14.33
N LYS A 215 5.98 13.85 -13.37
CA LYS A 215 7.21 13.68 -12.59
C LYS A 215 8.31 12.94 -13.36
N TYR A 216 7.93 12.00 -14.20
CA TYR A 216 8.82 11.14 -14.98
C TYR A 216 8.36 11.07 -16.45
N PRO A 217 8.60 12.12 -17.27
CA PRO A 217 8.03 12.24 -18.62
C PRO A 217 8.39 11.09 -19.58
N SER A 218 9.58 10.52 -19.43
CA SER A 218 10.09 9.44 -20.29
C SER A 218 9.95 8.03 -19.69
N LEU A 219 9.41 7.92 -18.46
CA LEU A 219 9.26 6.62 -17.80
C LEU A 219 8.16 5.80 -18.49
N PRO A 220 8.45 4.56 -18.95
CA PRO A 220 7.41 3.67 -19.44
C PRO A 220 6.41 3.33 -18.35
N LEU A 221 5.11 3.61 -18.60
CA LEU A 221 4.01 3.32 -17.69
C LEU A 221 3.22 2.13 -18.21
N TYR A 222 2.90 1.22 -17.31
CA TYR A 222 2.09 0.02 -17.58
C TYR A 222 1.02 -0.11 -16.51
N LEU A 223 -0.20 -0.49 -16.90
CA LEU A 223 -1.28 -0.82 -15.98
C LEU A 223 -1.67 -2.28 -16.15
N ARG A 224 -1.82 -3.00 -15.06
CA ARG A 224 -2.34 -4.37 -15.02
C ARG A 224 -3.60 -4.41 -14.16
N GLY A 225 -4.60 -5.14 -14.62
CA GLY A 225 -5.84 -5.37 -13.87
C GLY A 225 -6.51 -6.67 -14.29
N ASP A 226 -7.39 -7.16 -13.43
CA ASP A 226 -8.22 -8.32 -13.73
C ASP A 226 -9.38 -7.96 -14.67
N SER A 227 -10.24 -8.94 -14.97
CA SER A 227 -11.37 -8.73 -15.87
C SER A 227 -12.49 -7.85 -15.29
N GLY A 228 -12.45 -7.56 -14.01
CA GLY A 228 -13.37 -6.64 -13.33
C GLY A 228 -13.13 -5.19 -13.73
N PHE A 229 -11.92 -4.87 -14.18
CA PHE A 229 -11.51 -3.52 -14.60
C PHE A 229 -11.63 -3.28 -16.10
N ALA A 230 -12.09 -4.24 -16.88
CA ALA A 230 -12.23 -4.10 -18.33
C ALA A 230 -13.35 -3.10 -18.67
N SER A 231 -12.99 -1.83 -18.81
CA SER A 231 -13.93 -0.74 -19.19
C SER A 231 -13.31 0.20 -20.22
N PRO A 232 -14.12 0.71 -21.18
CA PRO A 232 -13.65 1.68 -22.18
C PRO A 232 -13.07 2.95 -21.56
N ASP A 233 -13.61 3.41 -20.42
CA ASP A 233 -13.18 4.65 -19.78
C ASP A 233 -11.76 4.47 -19.18
N LEU A 234 -11.47 3.32 -18.57
CA LEU A 234 -10.13 3.02 -18.07
C LEU A 234 -9.13 2.87 -19.21
N TYR A 235 -9.51 2.22 -20.34
CA TYR A 235 -8.64 2.13 -21.50
C TYR A 235 -8.29 3.51 -22.03
N LYS A 236 -9.32 4.36 -22.19
CA LYS A 236 -9.13 5.74 -22.62
C LYS A 236 -8.23 6.54 -21.65
N ALA A 237 -8.41 6.38 -20.35
CA ALA A 237 -7.57 7.02 -19.34
C ALA A 237 -6.10 6.62 -19.50
N CYS A 238 -5.82 5.34 -19.77
CA CYS A 238 -4.47 4.86 -20.05
C CYS A 238 -3.90 5.44 -21.34
N GLU A 239 -4.67 5.43 -22.42
CA GLU A 239 -4.26 5.96 -23.74
C GLU A 239 -3.98 7.47 -23.69
N ASP A 240 -4.84 8.23 -23.04
CA ASP A 240 -4.69 9.70 -22.87
C ASP A 240 -3.43 10.08 -22.05
N ASN A 241 -2.89 9.14 -21.24
CA ASN A 241 -1.71 9.35 -20.40
C ASN A 241 -0.48 8.54 -20.88
N ASP A 242 -0.49 8.05 -22.11
CA ASP A 242 0.60 7.21 -22.67
C ASP A 242 1.00 6.06 -21.73
N CYS A 243 0.02 5.41 -21.12
CA CYS A 243 0.17 4.24 -20.29
C CYS A 243 -0.29 2.99 -21.05
N LYS A 244 0.60 2.05 -21.25
CA LYS A 244 0.23 0.75 -21.83
C LYS A 244 -0.52 -0.06 -20.78
N TYR A 245 -1.44 -0.94 -21.22
CA TYR A 245 -2.21 -1.72 -20.26
C TYR A 245 -2.37 -3.18 -20.68
N ALA A 246 -2.50 -4.04 -19.68
CA ALA A 246 -2.81 -5.47 -19.82
C ALA A 246 -3.97 -5.80 -18.86
N ILE A 247 -5.20 -5.78 -19.39
CA ILE A 247 -6.42 -6.07 -18.62
C ILE A 247 -7.08 -7.31 -19.24
N ARG A 248 -7.33 -8.31 -18.39
CA ARG A 248 -7.99 -9.53 -18.84
C ARG A 248 -9.42 -9.23 -19.28
N LEU A 249 -9.83 -9.73 -20.44
CA LEU A 249 -11.22 -9.69 -20.88
C LEU A 249 -11.99 -10.92 -20.39
N LYS A 250 -13.25 -10.73 -20.00
CA LYS A 250 -14.16 -11.85 -19.72
C LYS A 250 -14.42 -12.60 -21.02
N GLN A 251 -14.31 -13.92 -20.94
CA GLN A 251 -14.56 -14.80 -22.08
C GLN A 251 -16.02 -14.66 -22.54
N ASN A 252 -16.22 -14.47 -23.84
CA ASN A 252 -17.52 -14.50 -24.50
C ASN A 252 -17.40 -15.25 -25.83
N ARG A 253 -18.54 -15.59 -26.46
CA ARG A 253 -18.58 -16.40 -27.71
C ARG A 253 -17.75 -15.76 -28.84
N THR A 254 -17.78 -14.43 -28.95
CA THR A 254 -17.03 -13.69 -29.98
C THR A 254 -15.54 -13.77 -29.75
N LEU A 255 -15.09 -13.55 -28.50
CA LEU A 255 -13.68 -13.65 -28.11
C LEU A 255 -13.14 -15.10 -28.28
N ILE A 256 -13.95 -16.11 -27.96
CA ILE A 256 -13.57 -17.52 -28.19
C ILE A 256 -13.32 -17.76 -29.68
N LYS A 257 -14.21 -17.25 -30.56
CA LYS A 257 -14.05 -17.36 -32.00
C LYS A 257 -12.77 -16.67 -32.49
N TYR A 258 -12.54 -15.41 -32.10
CA TYR A 258 -11.31 -14.73 -32.47
C TYR A 258 -10.05 -15.39 -31.92
N ALA A 259 -10.10 -15.94 -30.72
CA ALA A 259 -8.99 -16.68 -30.15
C ALA A 259 -8.69 -17.96 -30.94
N ALA A 260 -9.73 -18.71 -31.34
CA ALA A 260 -9.56 -19.89 -32.17
C ALA A 260 -8.96 -19.58 -33.56
N ASP A 261 -9.39 -18.46 -34.17
CA ASP A 261 -8.83 -17.98 -35.43
C ASP A 261 -7.37 -17.55 -35.28
N ALA A 262 -7.02 -16.89 -34.16
CA ALA A 262 -5.65 -16.50 -33.84
C ALA A 262 -4.75 -17.71 -33.53
N ASP A 263 -5.24 -18.69 -32.77
CA ASP A 263 -4.53 -19.95 -32.50
C ASP A 263 -4.28 -20.73 -33.78
N ALA A 264 -5.24 -20.80 -34.71
CA ALA A 264 -5.05 -21.44 -36.01
C ALA A 264 -3.96 -20.72 -36.85
N ALA A 265 -3.82 -19.40 -36.71
CA ALA A 265 -2.75 -18.64 -37.35
C ALA A 265 -1.39 -18.85 -36.66
N LEU A 266 -1.35 -18.92 -35.33
CA LEU A 266 -0.15 -19.18 -34.53
C LEU A 266 0.34 -20.63 -34.65
N PHE A 267 -0.56 -21.62 -34.78
CA PHE A 267 -0.20 -23.03 -35.01
C PHE A 267 0.58 -23.24 -36.32
N LYS A 268 0.40 -22.38 -37.30
CA LYS A 268 1.23 -22.39 -38.52
C LYS A 268 2.68 -21.89 -38.27
N PHE A 269 2.94 -21.23 -37.14
CA PHE A 269 4.25 -20.60 -36.83
C PHE A 269 5.04 -21.28 -35.71
N SER A 270 4.46 -22.16 -34.87
CA SER A 270 5.23 -22.75 -33.76
C SER A 270 4.78 -24.17 -33.39
N ALA A 271 5.52 -25.14 -33.85
CA ALA A 271 5.47 -26.53 -33.37
C ALA A 271 6.19 -26.73 -32.00
N ILE A 272 6.58 -25.64 -31.28
CA ILE A 272 7.55 -25.74 -30.16
C ILE A 272 7.03 -25.25 -28.80
N LEU A 273 5.86 -24.63 -28.71
CA LEU A 273 5.37 -24.11 -27.39
C LEU A 273 4.03 -24.72 -26.97
N ARG A 274 4.05 -26.01 -26.66
CA ARG A 274 2.98 -26.67 -25.91
C ARG A 274 3.37 -26.72 -24.45
N GLN A 275 3.00 -25.70 -23.65
CA GLN A 275 2.60 -25.83 -22.25
C GLN A 275 2.24 -24.44 -21.72
N SER A 276 1.01 -24.29 -21.18
CA SER A 276 0.49 -23.14 -20.41
C SER A 276 0.20 -21.88 -21.22
N ILE A 277 -0.85 -21.90 -22.05
CA ILE A 277 -1.43 -20.68 -22.62
C ILE A 277 -2.63 -20.27 -21.76
N TYR A 278 -2.40 -19.45 -20.74
CA TYR A 278 -3.44 -18.52 -20.32
C TYR A 278 -3.45 -17.41 -21.37
N LEU A 279 -4.57 -17.30 -22.09
CA LEU A 279 -4.73 -16.37 -23.21
C LEU A 279 -4.73 -14.93 -22.65
N TYR A 280 -3.58 -14.30 -22.57
CA TYR A 280 -3.45 -12.86 -22.47
C TYR A 280 -3.59 -12.28 -23.88
N ILE A 281 -4.78 -11.74 -24.21
CA ILE A 281 -4.92 -10.96 -25.44
C ILE A 281 -4.26 -9.62 -25.20
N LEU A 282 -3.04 -9.47 -25.69
CA LEU A 282 -2.34 -8.19 -25.81
C LEU A 282 -3.02 -7.39 -26.94
N PHE A 283 -3.95 -6.48 -26.60
CA PHE A 283 -4.66 -5.67 -27.58
C PHE A 283 -3.96 -4.35 -27.90
N CYS A 284 -2.67 -4.20 -27.69
CA CYS A 284 -1.95 -2.94 -27.96
C CYS A 284 -0.63 -3.04 -28.73
N ILE A 285 -0.39 -4.09 -29.55
CA ILE A 285 0.89 -4.12 -30.32
C ILE A 285 0.68 -3.93 -31.84
N LEU A 286 -0.52 -3.72 -32.33
CA LEU A 286 -0.72 -3.48 -33.76
C LEU A 286 -1.56 -2.22 -34.00
N LYS A 287 -1.00 -1.06 -33.71
CA LYS A 287 -1.26 0.21 -34.38
C LYS A 287 0.08 0.95 -34.48
N THR A 288 0.86 0.59 -35.43
CA THR A 288 1.68 1.51 -36.22
C THR A 288 0.99 1.70 -37.54
#